data_b2d10752a75b7a27da4146d83dbfb96a
#
_entry.id   b2d10752a75b7a27da4146d83dbfb96a
#
_cell.length_a   1.000
_cell.length_b   1.000
_cell.length_c   1.000
_cell.angle_alpha   90.00
_cell.angle_beta   90.00
_cell.angle_gamma   90.00
#
_symmetry.space_group_name_H-M   'P 1'
#
loop_
_entity.id
_entity.type
_entity.pdbx_description
1 polymer ?
#
loop_
_entity_poly.entity_id
_entity_poly.type
_entity_poly.pdbx_seq_one_letter_code
_entity_poly.pdbx_strand_id
1 'polypeptide(L)'
;MTQDSIIITPPAASHREQPTSTLVRIMRGICAVLPLDSINSNPWDVWEAVARARTYAVDASHKHSSIFVGQSCLRLLGIRGWSQNPPVTIYRDNRICTSSLPSCHVGSTTVPATSVSCSEFPPLSEERNRIEGLVVEHPYDALVRCALHDEPLESFVLGCMALNIWSQFSMFHQDECRRRAEEIRTELIARLERAGHVRGYRRAHAILKTIDPGCANPAEAALLWLVRSICPFTVKTQVHIGVRGHHYYIDILIEDLHLIIEFDGVAKLGESRIELEQAKREWVLRDQNLRDAGWQVIRVSWPDYDDWEQLRIRLSRVLGPINPAPDCRFLWKLPTQRCDGPLRRFYSRTPRMGRKHSDR
;
A
#
# COMPACT_ATOMS: atom_id res chain seq x y z
N MET A 1 12.55 -16.10 -2.98
CA MET A 1 13.11 -14.74 -3.13
C MET A 1 14.28 -14.65 -2.17
N THR A 2 15.50 -14.54 -2.68
CA THR A 2 16.71 -14.34 -1.88
C THR A 2 16.57 -13.01 -1.14
N GLN A 3 16.56 -13.05 0.18
CA GLN A 3 16.56 -11.89 1.05
C GLN A 3 17.92 -11.18 0.89
N ASP A 4 17.93 -10.10 0.13
CA ASP A 4 19.08 -9.20 0.07
C ASP A 4 19.19 -8.49 1.43
N SER A 5 20.11 -8.95 2.25
CA SER A 5 20.33 -8.41 3.60
C SER A 5 20.82 -6.97 3.51
N ILE A 6 20.07 -6.02 4.05
CA ILE A 6 20.53 -4.64 4.20
C ILE A 6 21.61 -4.60 5.27
N ILE A 7 22.84 -4.26 4.89
CA ILE A 7 23.96 -4.13 5.80
C ILE A 7 24.06 -2.68 6.29
N ILE A 8 23.92 -2.49 7.61
CA ILE A 8 24.11 -1.20 8.24
C ILE A 8 25.58 -1.06 8.67
N THR A 9 26.21 0.05 8.32
CA THR A 9 27.65 0.28 8.55
C THR A 9 27.91 1.71 9.02
N PRO A 10 28.98 1.95 9.85
CA PRO A 10 29.45 3.29 10.12
C PRO A 10 30.04 3.95 8.85
N PRO A 11 30.01 5.30 8.75
CA PRO A 11 30.47 6.02 7.55
C PRO A 11 31.97 5.86 7.26
N ALA A 12 32.77 5.49 8.26
CA ALA A 12 34.23 5.33 8.15
C ALA A 12 34.69 3.95 7.61
N ALA A 13 33.79 2.99 7.48
CA ALA A 13 34.07 1.75 6.80
C ALA A 13 34.21 2.07 5.32
N SER A 14 35.43 2.11 4.81
CA SER A 14 35.73 2.22 3.38
C SER A 14 35.22 0.96 2.67
N HIS A 15 33.93 0.88 2.47
CA HIS A 15 33.39 -0.06 1.51
C HIS A 15 33.91 0.39 0.13
N ARG A 16 34.83 -0.36 -0.43
CA ARG A 16 35.03 -0.33 -1.88
C ARG A 16 33.65 -0.61 -2.46
N GLU A 17 33.16 0.35 -3.23
CA GLU A 17 31.91 0.17 -4.00
C GLU A 17 32.03 -1.17 -4.73
N GLN A 18 31.25 -2.13 -4.30
CA GLN A 18 31.13 -3.36 -5.06
C GLN A 18 30.29 -3.02 -6.30
N PRO A 19 30.60 -3.56 -7.48
CA PRO A 19 29.86 -3.26 -8.71
C PRO A 19 28.37 -3.61 -8.64
N THR A 20 27.92 -4.27 -7.56
CA THR A 20 26.54 -4.75 -7.34
C THR A 20 25.81 -4.06 -6.19
N SER A 21 26.42 -3.05 -5.52
CA SER A 21 25.78 -2.37 -4.38
C SER A 21 26.16 -0.89 -4.30
N THR A 22 25.29 -0.09 -3.69
CA THR A 22 25.53 1.33 -3.42
C THR A 22 25.42 1.65 -1.93
N LEU A 23 26.27 2.56 -1.46
CA LEU A 23 26.27 3.04 -0.08
C LEU A 23 25.39 4.27 0.04
N VAL A 24 24.36 4.18 0.87
CA VAL A 24 23.39 5.25 1.09
C VAL A 24 23.43 5.72 2.54
N ARG A 25 23.63 7.02 2.75
CA ARG A 25 23.52 7.61 4.10
C ARG A 25 22.07 7.66 4.54
N ILE A 26 21.73 6.93 5.61
CA ILE A 26 20.38 6.83 6.15
C ILE A 26 20.14 7.86 7.26
N MET A 27 21.12 8.04 8.15
CA MET A 27 21.09 9.04 9.22
C MET A 27 22.51 9.40 9.67
N ARG A 28 22.64 10.32 10.62
CA ARG A 28 23.96 10.72 11.12
C ARG A 28 24.71 9.52 11.72
N GLY A 29 25.87 9.21 11.17
CA GLY A 29 26.73 8.12 11.64
C GLY A 29 26.31 6.73 11.15
N ILE A 30 25.29 6.60 10.31
CA ILE A 30 24.80 5.31 9.83
C ILE A 30 24.52 5.35 8.32
N CYS A 31 25.12 4.41 7.61
CA CYS A 31 24.88 4.16 6.19
C CYS A 31 24.30 2.75 5.99
N ALA A 32 23.58 2.55 4.90
CA ALA A 32 23.14 1.24 4.45
C ALA A 32 23.78 0.89 3.10
N VAL A 33 24.11 -0.37 2.91
CA VAL A 33 24.52 -0.92 1.63
C VAL A 33 23.27 -1.50 0.97
N LEU A 34 22.86 -0.91 -0.15
CA LEU A 34 21.67 -1.35 -0.91
C LEU A 34 22.13 -2.08 -2.18
N PRO A 35 21.53 -3.25 -2.51
CA PRO A 35 21.83 -3.95 -3.75
C PRO A 35 21.43 -3.12 -4.98
N LEU A 36 22.29 -3.05 -6.01
CA LEU A 36 22.01 -2.27 -7.23
C LEU A 36 20.88 -2.87 -8.05
N ASP A 37 20.71 -4.18 -8.03
CA ASP A 37 19.61 -4.87 -8.74
C ASP A 37 18.24 -4.45 -8.21
N SER A 38 18.15 -4.13 -6.91
CA SER A 38 16.96 -3.58 -6.28
C SER A 38 16.69 -2.11 -6.64
N ILE A 39 17.72 -1.40 -7.18
CA ILE A 39 17.71 0.06 -7.38
C ILE A 39 17.49 0.43 -8.84
N ASN A 40 17.88 -0.41 -9.77
CA ASN A 40 17.95 -0.05 -11.19
C ASN A 40 16.62 -0.23 -11.95
N SER A 41 15.67 -0.97 -11.40
CA SER A 41 14.46 -1.37 -12.16
C SER A 41 13.22 -0.52 -11.88
N ASN A 42 13.06 0.03 -10.66
CA ASN A 42 11.81 0.72 -10.31
C ASN A 42 12.01 1.70 -9.14
N PRO A 43 11.60 2.98 -9.26
CA PRO A 43 11.66 3.94 -8.16
C PRO A 43 10.92 3.50 -6.87
N TRP A 44 9.91 2.66 -6.98
CA TRP A 44 9.18 2.08 -5.84
C TRP A 44 10.07 1.15 -5.00
N ASP A 45 10.93 0.38 -5.63
CA ASP A 45 11.81 -0.54 -4.94
C ASP A 45 12.92 0.21 -4.19
N VAL A 46 13.37 1.34 -4.74
CA VAL A 46 14.28 2.28 -4.03
C VAL A 46 13.63 2.82 -2.76
N TRP A 47 12.37 3.25 -2.83
CA TRP A 47 11.68 3.79 -1.67
C TRP A 47 11.47 2.72 -0.60
N GLU A 48 11.13 1.50 -1.00
CA GLU A 48 10.98 0.37 -0.09
C GLU A 48 12.30 -0.01 0.57
N ALA A 49 13.39 -0.10 -0.19
CA ALA A 49 14.72 -0.40 0.33
C ALA A 49 15.18 0.65 1.36
N VAL A 50 14.97 1.94 1.08
CA VAL A 50 15.29 3.02 2.02
C VAL A 50 14.41 2.96 3.27
N ALA A 51 13.10 2.69 3.13
CA ALA A 51 12.20 2.57 4.28
C ALA A 51 12.61 1.42 5.20
N ARG A 52 12.98 0.26 4.65
CA ARG A 52 13.53 -0.86 5.42
C ARG A 52 14.87 -0.49 6.07
N ALA A 53 15.80 0.11 5.32
CA ALA A 53 17.10 0.54 5.84
C ALA A 53 16.96 1.52 7.01
N ARG A 54 15.98 2.41 6.99
CA ARG A 54 15.67 3.32 8.10
C ARG A 54 15.26 2.56 9.36
N THR A 55 14.51 1.47 9.24
CA THR A 55 14.11 0.64 10.39
C THR A 55 15.35 0.03 11.06
N TYR A 56 16.28 -0.54 10.27
CA TYR A 56 17.54 -1.07 10.80
C TYR A 56 18.44 0.02 11.39
N ALA A 57 18.50 1.18 10.74
CA ALA A 57 19.31 2.30 11.22
C ALA A 57 18.78 2.83 12.57
N VAL A 58 17.47 2.84 12.77
CA VAL A 58 16.85 3.21 14.04
C VAL A 58 17.22 2.21 15.13
N ASP A 59 17.17 0.91 14.87
CA ASP A 59 17.60 -0.12 15.83
C ASP A 59 19.07 0.05 16.22
N ALA A 60 19.95 0.15 15.23
CA ALA A 60 21.39 0.32 15.42
C ALA A 60 21.77 1.62 16.16
N SER A 61 20.96 2.68 16.03
CA SER A 61 21.19 3.97 16.70
C SER A 61 20.81 3.99 18.18
N HIS A 62 20.06 2.99 18.62
CA HIS A 62 19.50 2.95 19.95
C HIS A 62 20.24 1.98 20.87
N LYS A 63 20.60 2.47 22.08
CA LYS A 63 21.24 1.66 23.12
C LYS A 63 20.30 0.65 23.83
N HIS A 64 18.99 0.84 23.68
CA HIS A 64 17.97 0.02 24.32
C HIS A 64 17.10 -0.66 23.25
N SER A 65 16.65 -1.88 23.52
CA SER A 65 15.77 -2.62 22.63
C SER A 65 14.49 -1.84 22.37
N SER A 66 14.18 -1.63 21.09
CA SER A 66 12.91 -1.07 20.64
C SER A 66 12.03 -2.20 20.10
N ILE A 67 10.73 -2.07 20.28
CA ILE A 67 9.76 -2.95 19.62
C ILE A 67 9.20 -2.20 18.42
N PHE A 68 9.41 -2.70 17.21
CA PHE A 68 8.82 -2.11 16.02
C PHE A 68 7.35 -2.51 15.96
N VAL A 69 6.46 -1.52 15.81
CA VAL A 69 5.01 -1.70 15.92
C VAL A 69 4.29 -1.17 14.68
N GLY A 70 3.03 -1.61 14.47
CA GLY A 70 2.16 -1.14 13.39
C GLY A 70 2.81 -1.27 12.01
N GLN A 71 2.78 -0.19 11.24
CA GLN A 71 3.31 -0.16 9.87
C GLN A 71 4.78 -0.58 9.78
N SER A 72 5.61 -0.27 10.79
CA SER A 72 7.03 -0.67 10.77
C SER A 72 7.20 -2.18 10.88
N CYS A 73 6.39 -2.86 11.70
CA CYS A 73 6.36 -4.32 11.75
C CYS A 73 5.89 -4.92 10.42
N LEU A 74 4.76 -4.43 9.88
CA LEU A 74 4.17 -4.95 8.64
C LEU A 74 5.11 -4.77 7.43
N ARG A 75 5.80 -3.65 7.35
CA ARG A 75 6.76 -3.38 6.27
C ARG A 75 7.96 -4.32 6.29
N LEU A 76 8.47 -4.69 7.46
CA LEU A 76 9.53 -5.71 7.56
C LEU A 76 9.08 -7.07 7.00
N LEU A 77 7.79 -7.35 6.97
CA LEU A 77 7.18 -8.52 6.34
C LEU A 77 6.87 -8.34 4.84
N GLY A 78 7.28 -7.21 4.25
CA GLY A 78 7.00 -6.90 2.84
C GLY A 78 5.59 -6.40 2.56
N ILE A 79 4.80 -6.09 3.60
CA ILE A 79 3.44 -5.57 3.47
C ILE A 79 3.50 -4.06 3.19
N ARG A 80 3.11 -3.67 1.98
CA ARG A 80 3.14 -2.28 1.53
C ARG A 80 1.82 -1.58 1.87
N GLY A 81 1.90 -0.37 2.44
CA GLY A 81 0.75 0.49 2.70
C GLY A 81 0.49 1.49 1.57
N TRP A 82 -0.48 2.38 1.80
CA TRP A 82 -0.74 3.51 0.92
C TRP A 82 0.39 4.54 0.98
N SER A 83 0.86 4.88 2.18
CA SER A 83 2.03 5.73 2.36
C SER A 83 3.30 5.00 1.94
N GLN A 84 4.06 5.61 1.04
CA GLN A 84 5.31 5.04 0.54
C GLN A 84 6.53 5.42 1.39
N ASN A 85 6.40 6.45 2.22
CA ASN A 85 7.45 6.96 3.09
C ASN A 85 6.95 7.17 4.54
N PRO A 86 6.39 6.12 5.19
CA PRO A 86 5.84 6.26 6.53
C PRO A 86 6.93 6.54 7.57
N PRO A 87 6.56 7.12 8.73
CA PRO A 87 7.45 7.17 9.88
C PRO A 87 7.86 5.77 10.34
N VAL A 88 9.05 5.66 10.92
CA VAL A 88 9.43 4.45 11.64
C VAL A 88 8.78 4.50 13.02
N THR A 89 7.85 3.59 13.29
CA THR A 89 7.09 3.54 14.54
C THR A 89 7.63 2.45 15.46
N ILE A 90 8.01 2.87 16.68
CA ILE A 90 8.53 1.98 17.72
C ILE A 90 7.71 2.14 19.00
N TYR A 91 7.75 1.14 19.86
CA TYR A 91 7.27 1.22 21.23
C TYR A 91 8.44 1.07 22.22
N ARG A 92 8.38 1.84 23.31
CA ARG A 92 9.29 1.80 24.44
C ARG A 92 8.56 2.18 25.71
N ASP A 93 8.92 1.55 26.81
CA ASP A 93 8.35 1.87 28.11
C ASP A 93 8.69 3.31 28.57
N ASN A 94 9.90 3.76 28.29
CA ASN A 94 10.34 5.14 28.56
C ASN A 94 10.18 5.96 27.27
N ARG A 95 9.11 6.76 27.19
CA ARG A 95 8.82 7.66 26.08
C ARG A 95 10.00 8.59 25.81
N ILE A 96 10.66 8.45 24.67
CA ILE A 96 11.65 9.42 24.22
C ILE A 96 11.41 9.72 22.75
N CYS A 97 11.16 11.00 22.48
CA CYS A 97 11.43 11.79 21.30
C CYS A 97 11.14 11.21 19.91
N THR A 98 10.31 11.93 19.18
CA THR A 98 10.34 11.97 17.72
C THR A 98 11.72 12.47 17.28
N SER A 99 12.40 11.70 16.45
CA SER A 99 13.61 12.13 15.75
C SER A 99 13.35 12.20 14.24
N SER A 100 14.06 13.10 13.57
CA SER A 100 13.95 13.24 12.12
C SER A 100 14.93 12.28 11.42
N LEU A 101 14.44 11.58 10.42
CA LEU A 101 15.24 10.81 9.48
C LEU A 101 15.40 11.64 8.18
N PRO A 102 16.63 11.95 7.76
CA PRO A 102 16.88 12.83 6.62
C PRO A 102 16.39 12.24 5.30
N SER A 103 16.30 13.09 4.27
CA SER A 103 16.13 12.62 2.91
C SER A 103 17.32 11.78 2.47
N CYS A 104 17.06 10.75 1.65
CA CYS A 104 18.07 9.88 1.07
C CYS A 104 18.10 10.03 -0.44
N HIS A 105 19.30 10.01 -1.02
CA HIS A 105 19.50 10.05 -2.47
C HIS A 105 20.10 8.73 -2.91
N VAL A 106 19.48 8.09 -3.88
CA VAL A 106 19.88 6.80 -4.44
C VAL A 106 19.82 6.91 -5.96
N GLY A 107 20.96 7.02 -6.62
CA GLY A 107 21.00 7.35 -8.05
C GLY A 107 20.24 8.64 -8.35
N SER A 108 19.29 8.59 -9.28
CA SER A 108 18.40 9.72 -9.63
C SER A 108 17.19 9.86 -8.72
N THR A 109 16.97 8.91 -7.81
CA THR A 109 15.78 8.88 -6.94
C THR A 109 16.05 9.56 -5.60
N THR A 110 15.14 10.45 -5.18
CA THR A 110 15.17 11.07 -3.86
C THR A 110 14.01 10.53 -3.04
N VAL A 111 14.32 9.93 -1.89
CA VAL A 111 13.35 9.54 -0.87
C VAL A 111 13.27 10.67 0.16
N PRO A 112 12.11 11.31 0.37
CA PRO A 112 11.99 12.44 1.29
C PRO A 112 12.35 12.09 2.74
N ALA A 113 12.59 13.11 3.56
CA ALA A 113 12.72 12.96 4.99
C ALA A 113 11.45 12.36 5.61
N THR A 114 11.61 11.63 6.71
CA THR A 114 10.51 11.12 7.53
C THR A 114 10.90 11.22 9.01
N SER A 115 10.12 10.65 9.91
CA SER A 115 10.39 10.69 11.35
C SER A 115 10.44 9.29 11.96
N VAL A 116 11.03 9.22 13.16
CA VAL A 116 10.80 8.13 14.09
C VAL A 116 9.73 8.59 15.08
N SER A 117 8.69 7.79 15.26
CA SER A 117 7.62 8.06 16.22
C SER A 117 7.56 6.96 17.27
N CYS A 118 7.39 7.37 18.55
CA CYS A 118 7.05 6.42 19.61
C CYS A 118 5.53 6.26 19.67
N SER A 119 5.07 5.01 19.62
CA SER A 119 3.66 4.69 19.88
C SER A 119 3.29 5.03 21.31
N GLU A 120 2.17 5.71 21.50
CA GLU A 120 1.60 5.98 22.83
C GLU A 120 0.94 4.73 23.43
N PHE A 121 0.61 3.77 22.58
CA PHE A 121 -0.08 2.55 22.98
C PHE A 121 0.90 1.39 23.08
N PRO A 122 0.88 0.61 24.15
CA PRO A 122 1.69 -0.60 24.27
C PRO A 122 1.29 -1.65 23.21
N PRO A 123 2.12 -2.64 22.91
CA PRO A 123 1.72 -3.78 22.10
C PRO A 123 0.47 -4.47 22.67
N LEU A 124 -0.42 -4.93 21.77
CA LEU A 124 -1.73 -5.49 22.15
C LEU A 124 -1.61 -6.80 22.93
N SER A 125 -0.55 -7.55 22.73
CA SER A 125 -0.25 -8.78 23.45
C SER A 125 1.20 -8.80 23.93
N GLU A 126 1.56 -9.77 24.74
CA GLU A 126 2.94 -10.03 25.15
C GLU A 126 3.75 -10.77 24.08
N GLU A 127 3.09 -11.27 23.03
CA GLU A 127 3.72 -11.99 21.93
C GLU A 127 4.68 -11.08 21.17
N ARG A 128 5.90 -11.54 20.99
CA ARG A 128 6.94 -10.85 20.21
C ARG A 128 7.52 -11.77 19.16
N ASN A 129 7.77 -11.19 18.01
CA ASN A 129 8.46 -11.89 16.94
C ASN A 129 9.84 -11.25 16.71
N ARG A 130 10.70 -11.98 16.02
CA ARG A 130 11.96 -11.46 15.49
C ARG A 130 11.95 -11.57 13.99
N ILE A 131 12.19 -10.46 13.31
CA ILE A 131 12.32 -10.40 11.87
C ILE A 131 13.73 -9.85 11.57
N GLU A 132 14.57 -10.67 10.97
CA GLU A 132 15.97 -10.30 10.65
C GLU A 132 16.72 -9.68 11.84
N GLY A 133 16.51 -10.22 13.05
CA GLY A 133 17.12 -9.76 14.30
C GLY A 133 16.37 -8.65 15.03
N LEU A 134 15.50 -7.90 14.38
CA LEU A 134 14.69 -6.84 14.97
C LEU A 134 13.54 -7.41 15.80
N VAL A 135 13.29 -6.82 16.96
CA VAL A 135 12.14 -7.20 17.81
C VAL A 135 10.90 -6.46 17.32
N VAL A 136 9.87 -7.20 16.97
CA VAL A 136 8.59 -6.67 16.47
C VAL A 136 7.43 -7.16 17.33
N GLU A 137 6.32 -6.45 17.35
CA GLU A 137 5.07 -7.00 17.88
C GLU A 137 4.55 -8.13 16.97
N HIS A 138 3.58 -8.90 17.45
CA HIS A 138 2.97 -9.94 16.62
C HIS A 138 2.34 -9.33 15.36
N PRO A 139 2.55 -9.88 14.13
CA PRO A 139 2.08 -9.27 12.88
C PRO A 139 0.58 -8.97 12.82
N TYR A 140 -0.25 -9.84 13.40
CA TYR A 140 -1.69 -9.60 13.43
C TYR A 140 -2.05 -8.48 14.40
N ASP A 141 -1.34 -8.36 15.53
CA ASP A 141 -1.50 -7.23 16.46
C ASP A 141 -1.07 -5.92 15.80
N ALA A 142 -0.02 -5.94 14.98
CA ALA A 142 0.42 -4.78 14.20
C ALA A 142 -0.68 -4.30 13.24
N LEU A 143 -1.37 -5.21 12.55
CA LEU A 143 -2.47 -4.85 11.66
C LEU A 143 -3.70 -4.35 12.44
N VAL A 144 -4.06 -4.99 13.55
CA VAL A 144 -5.15 -4.54 14.43
C VAL A 144 -4.85 -3.14 14.98
N ARG A 145 -3.60 -2.89 15.40
CA ARG A 145 -3.14 -1.56 15.82
C ARG A 145 -3.32 -0.51 14.73
N CYS A 146 -2.89 -0.79 13.49
CA CYS A 146 -3.10 0.12 12.36
C CYS A 146 -4.59 0.40 12.15
N ALA A 147 -5.44 -0.63 12.19
CA ALA A 147 -6.89 -0.46 12.04
C ALA A 147 -7.52 0.41 13.14
N LEU A 148 -6.98 0.36 14.37
CA LEU A 148 -7.44 1.18 15.50
C LEU A 148 -6.98 2.65 15.42
N HIS A 149 -5.74 2.89 14.98
CA HIS A 149 -5.08 4.18 15.24
C HIS A 149 -4.71 4.95 13.96
N ASP A 150 -4.46 4.26 12.83
CA ASP A 150 -4.05 4.91 11.59
C ASP A 150 -5.25 5.46 10.79
N GLU A 151 -4.97 6.15 9.69
CA GLU A 151 -5.98 6.59 8.74
C GLU A 151 -6.73 5.38 8.12
N PRO A 152 -8.05 5.46 7.91
CA PRO A 152 -8.83 4.33 7.39
C PRO A 152 -8.33 3.78 6.05
N LEU A 153 -7.95 4.67 5.13
CA LEU A 153 -7.38 4.28 3.84
C LEU A 153 -6.09 3.48 4.01
N GLU A 154 -5.15 4.00 4.81
CA GLU A 154 -3.87 3.34 5.08
C GLU A 154 -4.08 1.95 5.68
N SER A 155 -4.92 1.88 6.72
CA SER A 155 -5.21 0.63 7.43
C SER A 155 -5.89 -0.41 6.52
N PHE A 156 -6.81 0.04 5.66
CA PHE A 156 -7.49 -0.84 4.72
C PHE A 156 -6.51 -1.39 3.66
N VAL A 157 -5.66 -0.53 3.11
CA VAL A 157 -4.64 -0.95 2.14
C VAL A 157 -3.68 -1.94 2.77
N LEU A 158 -3.13 -1.64 3.96
CA LEU A 158 -2.27 -2.58 4.71
C LEU A 158 -2.97 -3.92 4.93
N GLY A 159 -4.25 -3.90 5.29
CA GLY A 159 -5.04 -5.11 5.51
C GLY A 159 -5.23 -5.94 4.26
N CYS A 160 -5.52 -5.33 3.11
CA CYS A 160 -5.62 -6.04 1.83
C CYS A 160 -4.28 -6.67 1.42
N MET A 161 -3.19 -5.90 1.52
CA MET A 161 -1.85 -6.40 1.20
C MET A 161 -1.41 -7.52 2.16
N ALA A 162 -1.72 -7.40 3.45
CA ALA A 162 -1.46 -8.43 4.44
C ALA A 162 -2.22 -9.73 4.13
N LEU A 163 -3.53 -9.63 3.86
CA LEU A 163 -4.32 -10.81 3.49
C LEU A 163 -3.84 -11.45 2.19
N ASN A 164 -3.45 -10.66 1.19
CA ASN A 164 -2.90 -11.17 -0.06
C ASN A 164 -1.66 -12.05 0.21
N ILE A 165 -0.70 -11.52 0.98
CA ILE A 165 0.55 -12.22 1.31
C ILE A 165 0.28 -13.43 2.22
N TRP A 166 -0.47 -13.26 3.31
CA TRP A 166 -0.65 -14.30 4.31
C TRP A 166 -1.55 -15.44 3.82
N SER A 167 -2.54 -15.16 2.97
CA SER A 167 -3.35 -16.19 2.33
C SER A 167 -2.69 -16.82 1.11
N GLN A 168 -1.50 -16.30 0.69
CA GLN A 168 -0.82 -16.70 -0.55
C GLN A 168 -1.78 -16.61 -1.75
N PHE A 169 -2.42 -15.44 -1.92
CA PHE A 169 -3.47 -15.29 -2.90
C PHE A 169 -2.97 -15.56 -4.32
N SER A 170 -3.71 -16.41 -5.03
CA SER A 170 -3.50 -16.73 -6.44
C SER A 170 -4.81 -16.61 -7.20
N MET A 171 -4.81 -15.91 -8.31
CA MET A 171 -5.98 -15.78 -9.18
C MET A 171 -6.44 -17.14 -9.77
N PHE A 172 -5.57 -18.15 -9.78
CA PHE A 172 -5.87 -19.49 -10.30
C PHE A 172 -6.46 -20.44 -9.25
N HIS A 173 -6.30 -20.13 -7.95
CA HIS A 173 -6.73 -20.96 -6.81
C HIS A 173 -7.51 -20.12 -5.78
N GLN A 174 -8.43 -19.28 -6.26
CA GLN A 174 -9.08 -18.26 -5.44
C GLN A 174 -9.85 -18.82 -4.25
N ASP A 175 -10.61 -19.91 -4.43
CA ASP A 175 -11.47 -20.47 -3.37
C ASP A 175 -10.65 -20.86 -2.14
N GLU A 176 -9.54 -21.56 -2.35
CA GLU A 176 -8.66 -21.97 -1.26
C GLU A 176 -7.98 -20.77 -0.60
N CYS A 177 -7.50 -19.81 -1.40
CA CYS A 177 -6.88 -18.61 -0.87
C CYS A 177 -7.89 -17.75 -0.08
N ARG A 178 -9.12 -17.62 -0.55
CA ARG A 178 -10.19 -16.89 0.15
C ARG A 178 -10.59 -17.59 1.45
N ARG A 179 -10.62 -18.93 1.49
CA ARG A 179 -10.85 -19.68 2.72
C ARG A 179 -9.76 -19.39 3.75
N ARG A 180 -8.46 -19.46 3.36
CA ARG A 180 -7.35 -19.09 4.26
C ARG A 180 -7.45 -17.62 4.71
N ALA A 181 -7.82 -16.71 3.82
CA ALA A 181 -8.02 -15.31 4.17
C ALA A 181 -9.15 -15.12 5.20
N GLU A 182 -10.22 -15.94 5.14
CA GLU A 182 -11.31 -15.88 6.12
C GLU A 182 -10.87 -16.39 7.49
N GLU A 183 -10.07 -17.43 7.55
CA GLU A 183 -9.45 -17.93 8.80
C GLU A 183 -8.59 -16.84 9.47
N ILE A 184 -7.74 -16.16 8.65
CA ILE A 184 -6.92 -15.05 9.11
C ILE A 184 -7.79 -13.88 9.60
N ARG A 185 -8.85 -13.52 8.85
CA ARG A 185 -9.78 -12.44 9.21
C ARG A 185 -10.47 -12.73 10.55
N THR A 186 -10.88 -13.97 10.77
CA THR A 186 -11.49 -14.41 12.03
C THR A 186 -10.53 -14.19 13.20
N GLU A 187 -9.27 -14.57 13.07
CA GLU A 187 -8.27 -14.33 14.12
C GLU A 187 -7.99 -12.85 14.34
N LEU A 188 -7.92 -12.04 13.28
CA LEU A 188 -7.77 -10.58 13.41
C LEU A 188 -8.92 -9.94 14.19
N ILE A 189 -10.14 -10.35 13.92
CA ILE A 189 -11.33 -9.88 14.64
C ILE A 189 -11.29 -10.33 16.10
N ALA A 190 -10.92 -11.58 16.37
CA ALA A 190 -10.77 -12.08 17.74
C ALA A 190 -9.69 -11.32 18.52
N ARG A 191 -8.59 -10.91 17.87
CA ARG A 191 -7.56 -10.07 18.49
C ARG A 191 -8.09 -8.65 18.78
N LEU A 192 -8.87 -8.08 17.86
CA LEU A 192 -9.53 -6.79 18.09
C LEU A 192 -10.52 -6.85 19.28
N GLU A 193 -11.29 -7.93 19.41
CA GLU A 193 -12.23 -8.13 20.51
C GLU A 193 -11.49 -8.24 21.86
N ARG A 194 -10.36 -8.94 21.88
CA ARG A 194 -9.48 -9.02 23.09
C ARG A 194 -8.93 -7.65 23.50
N ALA A 195 -8.69 -6.74 22.54
CA ALA A 195 -8.27 -5.37 22.86
C ALA A 195 -9.41 -4.53 23.50
N GLY A 196 -10.64 -5.01 23.46
CA GLY A 196 -11.81 -4.37 24.06
C GLY A 196 -12.38 -3.21 23.22
N HIS A 197 -13.48 -2.63 23.71
CA HIS A 197 -14.17 -1.52 23.03
C HIS A 197 -13.44 -0.17 23.22
N VAL A 198 -12.22 -0.08 22.72
CA VAL A 198 -11.41 1.12 22.75
C VAL A 198 -11.81 2.12 21.66
N ARG A 199 -11.27 3.35 21.74
CA ARG A 199 -11.46 4.36 20.69
C ARG A 199 -11.00 3.82 19.34
N GLY A 200 -11.85 3.91 18.31
CA GLY A 200 -11.57 3.41 16.97
C GLY A 200 -12.10 1.99 16.69
N TYR A 201 -12.62 1.27 17.70
CA TYR A 201 -13.07 -0.12 17.58
C TYR A 201 -14.04 -0.36 16.40
N ARG A 202 -15.11 0.45 16.27
CA ARG A 202 -16.11 0.28 15.18
C ARG A 202 -15.47 0.40 13.79
N ARG A 203 -14.55 1.34 13.64
CA ARG A 203 -13.81 1.55 12.41
C ARG A 203 -12.86 0.38 12.13
N ALA A 204 -12.09 -0.03 13.13
CA ALA A 204 -11.17 -1.16 13.02
C ALA A 204 -11.93 -2.44 12.65
N HIS A 205 -13.06 -2.70 13.28
CA HIS A 205 -13.93 -3.84 12.96
C HIS A 205 -14.40 -3.79 11.52
N ALA A 206 -14.89 -2.63 11.05
CA ALA A 206 -15.33 -2.44 9.67
C ALA A 206 -14.17 -2.70 8.67
N ILE A 207 -12.99 -2.17 8.95
CA ILE A 207 -11.80 -2.40 8.11
C ILE A 207 -11.48 -3.89 8.08
N LEU A 208 -11.24 -4.52 9.22
CA LEU A 208 -10.82 -5.92 9.29
C LEU A 208 -11.86 -6.88 8.70
N LYS A 209 -13.14 -6.57 8.82
CA LYS A 209 -14.23 -7.36 8.22
C LYS A 209 -14.28 -7.23 6.70
N THR A 210 -13.83 -6.12 6.14
CA THR A 210 -14.04 -5.78 4.72
C THR A 210 -12.76 -5.74 3.88
N ILE A 211 -11.57 -5.97 4.44
CA ILE A 211 -10.36 -6.15 3.64
C ILE A 211 -10.45 -7.40 2.75
N ASP A 212 -9.74 -7.40 1.64
CA ASP A 212 -9.86 -8.44 0.61
C ASP A 212 -8.49 -8.87 0.08
N PRO A 213 -8.21 -10.18 -0.06
CA PRO A 213 -6.92 -10.67 -0.53
C PRO A 213 -6.71 -10.49 -2.04
N GLY A 214 -7.76 -10.18 -2.82
CA GLY A 214 -7.69 -10.11 -4.27
C GLY A 214 -7.03 -8.85 -4.82
N CYS A 215 -6.64 -7.88 -4.00
CA CYS A 215 -5.90 -6.70 -4.47
C CYS A 215 -4.43 -7.04 -4.67
N ALA A 216 -3.90 -6.86 -5.88
CA ALA A 216 -2.51 -7.16 -6.21
C ALA A 216 -1.53 -6.04 -5.78
N ASN A 217 -2.02 -4.83 -5.58
CA ASN A 217 -1.21 -3.67 -5.20
C ASN A 217 -2.00 -2.65 -4.36
N PRO A 218 -1.29 -1.71 -3.70
CA PRO A 218 -1.91 -0.67 -2.86
C PRO A 218 -2.96 0.19 -3.59
N ALA A 219 -2.80 0.45 -4.89
CA ALA A 219 -3.72 1.31 -5.63
C ALA A 219 -5.07 0.61 -5.90
N GLU A 220 -5.05 -0.68 -6.21
CA GLU A 220 -6.27 -1.50 -6.30
C GLU A 220 -6.99 -1.58 -4.96
N ALA A 221 -6.24 -1.76 -3.86
CA ALA A 221 -6.81 -1.76 -2.51
C ALA A 221 -7.45 -0.41 -2.13
N ALA A 222 -6.82 0.69 -2.51
CA ALA A 222 -7.36 2.03 -2.31
C ALA A 222 -8.65 2.27 -3.12
N LEU A 223 -8.71 1.76 -4.35
CA LEU A 223 -9.91 1.79 -5.18
C LEU A 223 -11.04 0.97 -4.56
N LEU A 224 -10.74 -0.24 -4.11
CA LEU A 224 -11.69 -1.11 -3.42
C LEU A 224 -12.25 -0.45 -2.15
N TRP A 225 -11.39 0.17 -1.33
CA TRP A 225 -11.81 0.93 -0.15
C TRP A 225 -12.81 2.03 -0.50
N LEU A 226 -12.52 2.80 -1.55
CA LEU A 226 -13.42 3.87 -2.01
C LEU A 226 -14.74 3.32 -2.51
N VAL A 227 -14.72 2.29 -3.36
CA VAL A 227 -15.94 1.66 -3.91
C VAL A 227 -16.80 1.10 -2.78
N ARG A 228 -16.25 0.35 -1.84
CA ARG A 228 -16.98 -0.19 -0.68
C ARG A 228 -17.54 0.90 0.24
N SER A 229 -16.90 2.06 0.29
CA SER A 229 -17.39 3.21 1.07
C SER A 229 -18.59 3.94 0.44
N ILE A 230 -18.98 3.57 -0.78
CA ILE A 230 -20.09 4.17 -1.54
C ILE A 230 -21.19 3.15 -1.78
N CYS A 231 -20.81 1.94 -2.20
CA CYS A 231 -21.67 0.95 -2.85
C CYS A 231 -22.45 0.10 -1.84
N PRO A 232 -23.78 -0.08 -2.02
CA PRO A 232 -24.59 -0.99 -1.20
C PRO A 232 -24.51 -2.44 -1.67
N PHE A 233 -24.06 -2.68 -2.91
CA PHE A 233 -24.05 -3.99 -3.56
C PHE A 233 -22.81 -4.80 -3.19
N THR A 234 -22.82 -6.09 -3.54
CA THR A 234 -21.68 -6.96 -3.37
C THR A 234 -20.54 -6.57 -4.32
N VAL A 235 -19.38 -6.27 -3.77
CA VAL A 235 -18.15 -5.90 -4.51
C VAL A 235 -17.21 -7.08 -4.50
N LYS A 236 -16.98 -7.67 -5.67
CA LYS A 236 -16.07 -8.81 -5.89
C LYS A 236 -14.76 -8.33 -6.49
N THR A 237 -13.65 -9.00 -6.15
CA THR A 237 -12.30 -8.69 -6.68
C THR A 237 -11.74 -9.85 -7.47
N GLN A 238 -10.87 -9.58 -8.45
CA GLN A 238 -10.18 -10.56 -9.29
C GLN A 238 -11.11 -11.61 -9.92
N VAL A 239 -12.27 -11.16 -10.39
CA VAL A 239 -13.27 -12.05 -11.00
C VAL A 239 -12.83 -12.43 -12.40
N HIS A 240 -12.84 -13.73 -12.69
CA HIS A 240 -12.57 -14.23 -14.02
C HIS A 240 -13.80 -14.07 -14.93
N ILE A 241 -13.63 -13.41 -16.07
CA ILE A 241 -14.66 -13.27 -17.12
C ILE A 241 -14.11 -13.80 -18.45
N GLY A 242 -14.83 -14.75 -19.04
CA GLY A 242 -14.56 -15.25 -20.39
C GLY A 242 -15.43 -14.54 -21.42
N VAL A 243 -14.81 -13.89 -22.43
CA VAL A 243 -15.52 -13.23 -23.53
C VAL A 243 -14.81 -13.54 -24.87
N ARG A 244 -15.54 -14.09 -25.85
CA ARG A 244 -15.05 -14.37 -27.22
C ARG A 244 -13.72 -15.15 -27.24
N GLY A 245 -13.55 -16.11 -26.33
CA GLY A 245 -12.34 -16.93 -26.23
C GLY A 245 -11.18 -16.26 -25.51
N HIS A 246 -11.34 -15.03 -25.02
CA HIS A 246 -10.39 -14.35 -24.17
C HIS A 246 -10.79 -14.49 -22.69
N HIS A 247 -9.78 -14.56 -21.81
CA HIS A 247 -9.95 -14.69 -20.37
C HIS A 247 -9.40 -13.45 -19.68
N TYR A 248 -10.25 -12.75 -18.92
CA TYR A 248 -9.89 -11.52 -18.22
C TYR A 248 -10.07 -11.71 -16.70
N TYR A 249 -9.14 -11.19 -15.92
CA TYR A 249 -9.31 -11.02 -14.48
C TYR A 249 -9.61 -9.55 -14.21
N ILE A 250 -10.69 -9.32 -13.47
CA ILE A 250 -11.29 -8.00 -13.26
C ILE A 250 -10.95 -7.52 -11.84
N ASP A 251 -10.35 -6.34 -11.71
CA ASP A 251 -9.95 -5.81 -10.39
C ASP A 251 -11.16 -5.68 -9.46
N ILE A 252 -12.25 -5.06 -9.92
CA ILE A 252 -13.49 -4.89 -9.16
C ILE A 252 -14.69 -5.13 -10.07
N LEU A 253 -15.58 -6.01 -9.64
CA LEU A 253 -16.83 -6.33 -10.31
C LEU A 253 -18.03 -6.07 -9.40
N ILE A 254 -19.06 -5.43 -9.93
CA ILE A 254 -20.38 -5.23 -9.29
C ILE A 254 -21.44 -5.79 -10.26
N GLU A 255 -21.81 -7.04 -10.03
CA GLU A 255 -22.73 -7.78 -10.91
C GLU A 255 -24.09 -7.13 -11.00
N ASP A 256 -24.64 -6.64 -9.87
CA ASP A 256 -25.93 -5.96 -9.78
C ASP A 256 -26.05 -4.75 -10.73
N LEU A 257 -24.92 -4.13 -11.07
CA LEU A 257 -24.87 -2.95 -11.94
C LEU A 257 -24.25 -3.25 -13.32
N HIS A 258 -23.91 -4.50 -13.60
CA HIS A 258 -23.10 -4.87 -14.79
C HIS A 258 -21.87 -3.97 -14.96
N LEU A 259 -21.19 -3.68 -13.84
CA LEU A 259 -20.14 -2.69 -13.76
C LEU A 259 -18.79 -3.32 -13.41
N ILE A 260 -17.79 -2.93 -14.19
CA ILE A 260 -16.37 -3.22 -13.99
C ILE A 260 -15.67 -1.92 -13.63
N ILE A 261 -14.85 -1.95 -12.58
CA ILE A 261 -13.98 -0.83 -12.22
C ILE A 261 -12.54 -1.36 -12.14
N GLU A 262 -11.63 -0.77 -12.91
CA GLU A 262 -10.23 -1.20 -13.00
C GLU A 262 -9.29 -0.06 -12.61
N PHE A 263 -8.19 -0.40 -11.95
CA PHE A 263 -7.09 0.53 -11.73
C PHE A 263 -6.09 0.45 -12.89
N ASP A 264 -5.87 1.57 -13.56
CA ASP A 264 -4.95 1.68 -14.69
C ASP A 264 -3.62 2.29 -14.26
N GLY A 265 -2.67 1.43 -13.93
CA GLY A 265 -1.31 1.82 -13.57
C GLY A 265 -0.43 1.96 -14.82
N VAL A 266 0.23 3.11 -15.01
CA VAL A 266 1.10 3.41 -16.17
C VAL A 266 2.29 2.46 -16.32
N ALA A 267 2.66 1.71 -15.30
CA ALA A 267 3.81 0.82 -15.30
C ALA A 267 3.71 -0.39 -16.26
N LYS A 268 2.55 -0.62 -16.88
CA LYS A 268 2.35 -1.75 -17.80
C LYS A 268 2.68 -1.43 -19.27
N LEU A 269 3.16 -0.24 -19.57
CA LEU A 269 3.28 0.25 -20.97
C LEU A 269 4.66 0.02 -21.60
N GLY A 270 5.42 -1.02 -21.25
CA GLY A 270 6.67 -1.41 -21.94
C GLY A 270 7.76 -0.33 -22.06
N GLU A 271 9.00 -0.71 -22.21
CA GLU A 271 10.13 0.22 -22.36
C GLU A 271 10.35 0.62 -23.84
N SER A 272 9.85 -0.17 -24.79
CA SER A 272 9.99 0.10 -26.23
C SER A 272 8.70 0.62 -26.86
N ARG A 273 8.83 1.37 -27.97
CA ARG A 273 7.69 1.89 -28.74
C ARG A 273 6.80 0.75 -29.26
N ILE A 274 7.36 -0.39 -29.62
CA ILE A 274 6.64 -1.55 -30.15
C ILE A 274 5.80 -2.19 -29.04
N GLU A 275 6.39 -2.41 -27.87
CA GLU A 275 5.67 -2.93 -26.70
C GLU A 275 4.55 -2.01 -26.25
N LEU A 276 4.79 -0.69 -26.28
CA LEU A 276 3.77 0.31 -25.99
C LEU A 276 2.57 0.23 -26.95
N GLU A 277 2.81 0.10 -28.26
CA GLU A 277 1.77 -0.02 -29.28
C GLU A 277 1.00 -1.36 -29.13
N GLN A 278 1.71 -2.44 -28.80
CA GLN A 278 1.10 -3.74 -28.54
C GLN A 278 0.21 -3.72 -27.30
N ALA A 279 0.72 -3.19 -26.16
CA ALA A 279 -0.04 -3.04 -24.93
C ALA A 279 -1.30 -2.17 -25.13
N LYS A 280 -1.21 -1.09 -25.92
CA LYS A 280 -2.38 -0.26 -26.28
C LYS A 280 -3.42 -1.02 -27.07
N ARG A 281 -3.01 -1.84 -28.06
CA ARG A 281 -3.94 -2.65 -28.87
C ARG A 281 -4.66 -3.70 -28.01
N GLU A 282 -3.93 -4.41 -27.16
CA GLU A 282 -4.48 -5.38 -26.23
C GLU A 282 -5.47 -4.72 -25.24
N TRP A 283 -5.12 -3.56 -24.75
CA TRP A 283 -5.97 -2.77 -23.87
C TRP A 283 -7.28 -2.35 -24.55
N VAL A 284 -7.22 -1.83 -25.80
CA VAL A 284 -8.40 -1.45 -26.59
C VAL A 284 -9.28 -2.66 -26.87
N LEU A 285 -8.69 -3.79 -27.28
CA LEU A 285 -9.42 -5.03 -27.55
C LEU A 285 -10.13 -5.55 -26.28
N ARG A 286 -9.44 -5.53 -25.14
CA ARG A 286 -10.02 -5.91 -23.84
C ARG A 286 -11.23 -5.05 -23.50
N ASP A 287 -11.09 -3.71 -23.59
CA ASP A 287 -12.17 -2.76 -23.31
C ASP A 287 -13.38 -2.99 -24.23
N GLN A 288 -13.12 -3.17 -25.53
CA GLN A 288 -14.17 -3.44 -26.51
C GLN A 288 -14.88 -4.77 -26.26
N ASN A 289 -14.15 -5.86 -26.01
CA ASN A 289 -14.74 -7.16 -25.71
C ASN A 289 -15.65 -7.13 -24.47
N LEU A 290 -15.21 -6.44 -23.40
CA LEU A 290 -16.02 -6.31 -22.18
C LEU A 290 -17.28 -5.46 -22.41
N ARG A 291 -17.19 -4.36 -23.17
CA ARG A 291 -18.34 -3.52 -23.50
C ARG A 291 -19.33 -4.23 -24.42
N ASP A 292 -18.84 -4.96 -25.42
CA ASP A 292 -19.68 -5.76 -26.33
C ASP A 292 -20.41 -6.91 -25.59
N ALA A 293 -19.84 -7.38 -24.48
CA ALA A 293 -20.48 -8.34 -23.58
C ALA A 293 -21.48 -7.68 -22.60
N GLY A 294 -21.74 -6.38 -22.71
CA GLY A 294 -22.73 -5.66 -21.92
C GLY A 294 -22.19 -5.05 -20.62
N TRP A 295 -20.88 -5.11 -20.38
CA TRP A 295 -20.28 -4.53 -19.18
C TRP A 295 -20.03 -3.02 -19.35
N GLN A 296 -20.41 -2.24 -18.35
CA GLN A 296 -19.91 -0.88 -18.23
C GLN A 296 -18.52 -0.92 -17.59
N VAL A 297 -17.53 -0.27 -18.22
CA VAL A 297 -16.14 -0.25 -17.74
C VAL A 297 -15.74 1.15 -17.32
N ILE A 298 -15.32 1.30 -16.07
CA ILE A 298 -14.74 2.54 -15.51
C ILE A 298 -13.28 2.28 -15.19
N ARG A 299 -12.42 3.24 -15.54
CA ARG A 299 -11.00 3.20 -15.21
C ARG A 299 -10.63 4.32 -14.27
N VAL A 300 -9.80 3.99 -13.30
CA VAL A 300 -9.23 4.90 -12.32
C VAL A 300 -7.70 4.82 -12.45
N SER A 301 -7.06 5.96 -12.42
CA SER A 301 -5.61 6.10 -12.59
C SER A 301 -5.00 6.94 -11.45
N TRP A 302 -3.67 6.99 -11.35
CA TRP A 302 -2.98 7.74 -10.30
C TRP A 302 -3.44 9.20 -10.14
N PRO A 303 -3.63 9.99 -11.22
CA PRO A 303 -4.12 11.37 -11.09
C PRO A 303 -5.49 11.49 -10.42
N ASP A 304 -6.33 10.47 -10.52
CA ASP A 304 -7.65 10.48 -9.88
C ASP A 304 -7.55 10.51 -8.34
N TYR A 305 -6.48 9.95 -7.77
CA TYR A 305 -6.24 9.96 -6.33
C TYR A 305 -5.72 11.30 -5.79
N ASP A 306 -5.43 12.27 -6.64
CA ASP A 306 -5.07 13.63 -6.21
C ASP A 306 -6.28 14.39 -5.63
N ASP A 307 -7.51 14.00 -6.03
CA ASP A 307 -8.77 14.55 -5.51
C ASP A 307 -9.78 13.44 -5.18
N TRP A 308 -9.71 12.95 -3.97
CA TRP A 308 -10.58 11.88 -3.46
C TRP A 308 -12.07 12.23 -3.47
N GLU A 309 -12.43 13.49 -3.25
CA GLU A 309 -13.83 13.91 -3.27
C GLU A 309 -14.40 13.89 -4.69
N GLN A 310 -13.65 14.41 -5.67
CA GLN A 310 -14.06 14.35 -7.06
C GLN A 310 -14.15 12.92 -7.58
N LEU A 311 -13.19 12.07 -7.22
CA LEU A 311 -13.24 10.65 -7.57
C LEU A 311 -14.47 9.99 -6.95
N ARG A 312 -14.77 10.26 -5.67
CA ARG A 312 -15.95 9.75 -4.98
C ARG A 312 -17.25 10.20 -5.64
N ILE A 313 -17.36 11.48 -6.01
CA ILE A 313 -18.51 12.01 -6.73
C ILE A 313 -18.64 11.35 -8.12
N ARG A 314 -17.53 11.19 -8.84
CA ARG A 314 -17.52 10.53 -10.15
C ARG A 314 -18.04 9.09 -10.05
N LEU A 315 -17.57 8.33 -9.09
CA LEU A 315 -18.00 6.94 -8.90
C LEU A 315 -19.46 6.87 -8.40
N SER A 316 -19.93 7.76 -7.53
CA SER A 316 -21.30 7.75 -7.06
C SER A 316 -22.35 7.99 -8.15
N ARG A 317 -21.99 8.65 -9.26
CA ARG A 317 -22.88 8.83 -10.42
C ARG A 317 -23.25 7.51 -11.09
N VAL A 318 -22.42 6.50 -10.95
CA VAL A 318 -22.62 5.17 -11.56
C VAL A 318 -23.03 4.15 -10.51
N LEU A 319 -22.47 4.23 -9.31
CA LEU A 319 -22.79 3.33 -8.20
C LEU A 319 -24.13 3.67 -7.53
N GLY A 320 -24.71 4.83 -7.84
CA GLY A 320 -25.89 5.36 -7.17
C GLY A 320 -25.56 6.19 -5.93
N PRO A 321 -26.59 6.64 -5.18
CA PRO A 321 -26.42 7.43 -3.97
C PRO A 321 -25.48 6.73 -2.97
N ILE A 322 -24.67 7.52 -2.26
CA ILE A 322 -23.75 6.99 -1.25
C ILE A 322 -24.54 6.30 -0.14
N ASN A 323 -24.51 4.99 -0.16
CA ASN A 323 -25.21 4.13 0.80
C ASN A 323 -24.40 2.84 0.98
N PRO A 324 -23.25 2.88 1.67
CA PRO A 324 -22.39 1.71 1.81
C PRO A 324 -23.11 0.57 2.55
N ALA A 325 -22.74 -0.67 2.22
CA ALA A 325 -23.19 -1.84 2.95
C ALA A 325 -22.94 -1.67 4.47
N PRO A 326 -23.75 -2.30 5.35
CA PRO A 326 -23.66 -2.09 6.80
C PRO A 326 -22.25 -2.20 7.37
N ASP A 327 -21.50 -3.21 6.95
CA ASP A 327 -20.12 -3.45 7.40
C ASP A 327 -19.11 -2.39 6.89
N CYS A 328 -19.48 -1.62 5.87
CA CYS A 328 -18.63 -0.62 5.24
C CYS A 328 -18.88 0.83 5.73
N ARG A 329 -19.90 1.05 6.61
CA ARG A 329 -20.32 2.40 7.03
C ARG A 329 -19.24 3.24 7.69
N PHE A 330 -18.25 2.62 8.31
CA PHE A 330 -17.15 3.31 9.02
C PHE A 330 -15.85 3.38 8.23
N LEU A 331 -15.85 2.97 6.95
CA LEU A 331 -14.64 3.00 6.12
C LEU A 331 -14.24 4.41 5.70
N TRP A 332 -15.22 5.25 5.36
CA TRP A 332 -14.93 6.54 4.77
C TRP A 332 -14.46 7.57 5.79
N LYS A 333 -13.32 8.14 5.49
CA LYS A 333 -12.82 9.41 6.01
C LYS A 333 -12.00 10.05 4.91
N LEU A 334 -12.21 11.33 4.63
CA LEU A 334 -11.41 12.02 3.61
C LEU A 334 -9.91 11.86 3.94
N PRO A 335 -9.12 11.26 3.04
CA PRO A 335 -7.70 11.07 3.29
C PRO A 335 -6.98 12.41 3.43
N THR A 336 -6.18 12.55 4.49
CA THR A 336 -5.37 13.75 4.72
C THR A 336 -4.02 13.65 4.04
N GLN A 337 -3.55 12.43 3.81
CA GLN A 337 -2.29 12.16 3.12
C GLN A 337 -2.54 12.12 1.60
N ARG A 338 -1.80 12.93 0.88
CA ARG A 338 -1.69 12.78 -0.57
C ARG A 338 -0.80 11.58 -0.88
N CYS A 339 -1.07 10.91 -2.00
CA CYS A 339 -0.15 9.90 -2.49
C CYS A 339 1.22 10.54 -2.75
N ASP A 340 2.22 10.21 -1.95
CA ASP A 340 3.57 10.82 -1.99
C ASP A 340 4.62 9.91 -2.69
N GLY A 341 4.15 8.98 -3.51
CA GLY A 341 5.00 8.02 -4.20
C GLY A 341 5.88 8.63 -5.31
N PRO A 342 6.88 7.87 -5.78
CA PRO A 342 7.84 8.31 -6.79
C PRO A 342 7.21 8.72 -8.13
N LEU A 343 6.05 8.17 -8.48
CA LEU A 343 5.36 8.47 -9.74
C LEU A 343 4.73 9.86 -9.80
N ARG A 344 4.50 10.52 -8.67
CA ARG A 344 3.88 11.85 -8.65
C ARG A 344 4.63 12.88 -9.49
N ARG A 345 5.97 12.77 -9.58
CA ARG A 345 6.79 13.67 -10.42
C ARG A 345 6.54 13.49 -11.92
N PHE A 346 6.13 12.31 -12.36
CA PHE A 346 5.83 12.05 -13.77
C PHE A 346 4.48 12.65 -14.19
N TYR A 347 3.49 12.72 -13.29
CA TYR A 347 2.16 13.27 -13.57
C TYR A 347 2.07 14.78 -13.35
N SER A 348 2.88 15.36 -12.46
CA SER A 348 2.87 16.82 -12.18
C SER A 348 3.49 17.68 -13.26
N ARG A 349 4.03 17.11 -14.33
CA ARG A 349 4.63 17.82 -15.47
C ARG A 349 3.66 18.12 -16.62
N THR A 350 2.36 18.06 -16.42
CA THR A 350 1.44 18.69 -17.39
C THR A 350 1.70 20.20 -17.33
N PRO A 351 2.10 20.86 -18.44
CA PRO A 351 2.30 22.31 -18.43
C PRO A 351 0.96 22.93 -18.03
N ARG A 352 0.96 23.79 -17.00
CA ARG A 352 -0.15 24.71 -16.79
C ARG A 352 -0.31 25.49 -18.09
N MET A 353 -1.36 25.22 -18.86
CA MET A 353 -1.78 26.10 -19.93
C MET A 353 -1.95 27.47 -19.32
N GLY A 354 -1.03 28.40 -19.68
CA GLY A 354 -1.05 29.74 -19.20
C GLY A 354 -2.40 30.36 -19.55
N ARG A 355 -3.12 30.82 -18.52
CA ARG A 355 -4.20 31.78 -18.75
C ARG A 355 -3.58 32.95 -19.52
N LYS A 356 -3.90 33.07 -20.81
CA LYS A 356 -3.67 34.30 -21.55
C LYS A 356 -4.48 35.37 -20.84
N HIS A 357 -3.80 36.32 -20.19
CA HIS A 357 -4.40 37.59 -19.88
C HIS A 357 -4.85 38.18 -21.21
N SER A 358 -6.14 38.33 -21.40
CA SER A 358 -6.71 39.25 -22.38
C SER A 358 -6.73 40.62 -21.71
N ASP A 359 -5.70 41.42 -22.00
CA ASP A 359 -5.82 42.87 -21.92
C ASP A 359 -6.84 43.32 -22.97
N ARG A 360 -7.96 43.87 -22.51
CA ARG A 360 -8.60 45.08 -23.00
C ARG A 360 -9.76 45.47 -22.08
#